data_632ddf68b9937c4889389241669b2f3b
#
_entry.id   632ddf68b9937c4889389241669b2f3b
#
_cell.length_a   1.000
_cell.length_b   1.000
_cell.length_c   1.000
_cell.angle_alpha   90.00
_cell.angle_beta   90.00
_cell.angle_gamma   90.00
#
_symmetry.space_group_name_H-M   'P 1'
#
loop_
_entity.id
_entity.type
_entity.pdbx_description
1 polymer ?
#
loop_
_entity_poly.entity_id
_entity_poly.type
_entity_poly.pdbx_seq_one_letter_code
_entity_poly.pdbx_strand_id
1 'polypeptide(L)'
;MEYEKEKVTVFQTREDSISFIAESTGCSQSSDFNLKVEKNTNTEAWLTIIRNKKDHCRRRPFAETFTVPLMEELRGKKLVITNPKGKSPLLN
;
A
#
# COMPACT_ATOMS: atom_id res chain seq x y z
N MET A 1 17.61 0.56 -9.36
CA MET A 1 16.48 1.47 -9.61
C MET A 1 15.75 1.69 -8.31
N GLU A 2 15.59 2.93 -7.91
CA GLU A 2 14.92 3.25 -6.66
C GLU A 2 13.42 3.36 -6.87
N TYR A 3 12.68 2.83 -5.91
CA TYR A 3 11.22 2.97 -5.91
C TYR A 3 10.85 4.18 -5.06
N GLU A 4 9.94 5.00 -5.55
CA GLU A 4 9.33 6.01 -4.72
C GLU A 4 8.35 5.33 -3.77
N LYS A 5 8.48 5.63 -2.49
CA LYS A 5 7.52 5.14 -1.51
C LYS A 5 6.26 6.00 -1.60
N GLU A 6 5.15 5.37 -1.92
CA GLU A 6 3.86 6.04 -1.96
C GLU A 6 3.46 6.48 -0.56
N LYS A 7 2.81 7.63 -0.47
CA LYS A 7 2.18 8.06 0.78
C LYS A 7 0.87 7.30 0.91
N VAL A 8 0.80 6.41 1.88
CA VAL A 8 -0.37 5.58 2.08
C VAL A 8 -0.80 5.56 3.54
N THR A 9 -2.08 5.30 3.76
CA THR A 9 -2.62 5.07 5.08
C THR A 9 -3.23 3.68 5.11
N VAL A 10 -2.55 2.75 5.78
CA VAL A 10 -3.07 1.39 5.96
C VAL A 10 -4.12 1.44 7.07
N PHE A 11 -5.33 1.05 6.76
CA PHE A 11 -6.43 1.08 7.73
C PHE A 11 -6.94 -0.30 8.11
N GLN A 12 -6.59 -1.33 7.37
CA GLN A 12 -7.01 -2.70 7.68
C GLN A 12 -5.98 -3.70 7.18
N THR A 13 -5.60 -4.62 8.06
CA THR A 13 -4.80 -5.77 7.67
C THR A 13 -5.61 -7.01 7.98
N ARG A 14 -5.78 -7.87 6.98
CA ARG A 14 -6.45 -9.15 7.13
C ARG A 14 -5.42 -10.25 7.00
N GLU A 15 -5.85 -11.48 7.28
CA GLU A 15 -4.97 -12.63 7.15
C GLU A 15 -4.38 -12.77 5.75
N ASP A 16 -5.16 -12.46 4.73
CA ASP A 16 -4.79 -12.66 3.32
C ASP A 16 -4.64 -11.37 2.50
N SER A 17 -4.82 -10.21 3.10
CA SER A 17 -4.78 -8.95 2.35
C SER A 17 -4.50 -7.75 3.24
N ILE A 18 -4.07 -6.66 2.59
CA ILE A 18 -3.86 -5.36 3.22
C ILE A 18 -4.68 -4.34 2.45
N SER A 19 -5.48 -3.55 3.17
CA SER A 19 -6.26 -2.46 2.59
C SER A 19 -5.69 -1.12 3.04
N PHE A 20 -5.55 -0.21 2.09
CA PHE A 20 -4.94 1.09 2.35
C PHE A 20 -5.58 2.17 1.49
N ILE A 21 -5.36 3.41 1.88
CA ILE A 21 -5.80 4.59 1.14
C ILE A 21 -4.57 5.23 0.51
N ALA A 22 -4.65 5.52 -0.78
CA ALA A 22 -3.60 6.21 -1.52
C ALA A 22 -4.24 7.22 -2.47
N GLU A 23 -3.42 8.13 -2.99
CA GLU A 23 -3.89 9.13 -3.94
C GLU A 23 -4.09 8.51 -5.32
N SER A 24 -5.18 8.89 -5.96
CA SER A 24 -5.50 8.48 -7.32
C SER A 24 -5.93 9.69 -8.15
N THR A 25 -5.67 9.65 -9.44
CA THR A 25 -6.19 10.64 -10.40
C THR A 25 -7.20 10.00 -11.35
N GLY A 26 -7.76 8.87 -10.97
CA GLY A 26 -8.90 8.23 -11.65
C GLY A 26 -8.60 6.94 -12.39
N CYS A 27 -7.33 6.58 -12.54
CA CYS A 27 -6.93 5.38 -13.29
C CYS A 27 -6.11 4.39 -12.48
N SER A 28 -6.03 4.57 -11.16
CA SER A 28 -5.31 3.63 -10.31
C SER A 28 -6.16 2.41 -9.98
N GLN A 29 -5.53 1.25 -9.92
CA GLN A 29 -6.18 -0.01 -9.57
C GLN A 29 -5.32 -0.73 -8.54
N SER A 30 -5.92 -1.66 -7.79
CA SER A 30 -5.17 -2.44 -6.80
C SER A 30 -4.01 -3.20 -7.42
N SER A 31 -4.16 -3.68 -8.67
CA SER A 31 -3.10 -4.38 -9.39
C SER A 31 -1.90 -3.50 -9.75
N ASP A 32 -2.03 -2.18 -9.61
CA ASP A 32 -0.93 -1.25 -9.86
C ASP A 32 0.01 -1.14 -8.66
N PHE A 33 -0.33 -1.78 -7.56
CA PHE A 33 0.46 -1.75 -6.33
C PHE A 33 0.99 -3.14 -6.00
N ASN A 34 2.16 -3.18 -5.38
CA ASN A 34 2.77 -4.41 -4.88
C ASN A 34 3.35 -4.20 -3.50
N LEU A 35 3.54 -5.30 -2.78
CA LEU A 35 4.24 -5.30 -1.51
C LEU A 35 5.68 -5.70 -1.73
N LYS A 36 6.61 -4.87 -1.29
CA LYS A 36 8.03 -5.21 -1.28
C LYS A 36 8.41 -5.58 0.15
N VAL A 37 9.00 -6.76 0.32
CA VAL A 37 9.45 -7.22 1.64
C VAL A 37 10.81 -6.60 1.92
N GLU A 38 10.87 -5.69 2.90
CA GLU A 38 12.12 -5.05 3.33
C GLU A 38 12.87 -5.90 4.36
N LYS A 39 12.11 -6.55 5.24
CA LYS A 39 12.66 -7.40 6.29
C LYS A 39 11.65 -8.45 6.67
N ASN A 40 12.09 -9.67 6.84
CA ASN A 40 11.22 -10.77 7.20
C ASN A 40 11.91 -11.61 8.29
N THR A 41 11.32 -11.62 9.47
CA THR A 41 11.80 -12.42 10.59
C THR A 41 10.74 -13.47 10.95
N ASN A 42 10.98 -14.28 11.96
CA ASN A 42 10.01 -15.29 12.40
C ASN A 42 8.72 -14.68 12.95
N THR A 43 8.78 -13.46 13.45
CA THR A 43 7.66 -12.81 14.14
C THR A 43 7.14 -11.56 13.48
N GLU A 44 7.92 -10.94 12.62
CA GLU A 44 7.53 -9.68 11.95
C GLU A 44 7.98 -9.64 10.50
N ALA A 45 7.23 -8.85 9.73
CA ALA A 45 7.58 -8.55 8.35
C ALA A 45 7.46 -7.04 8.12
N TRP A 46 8.48 -6.46 7.54
CA TRP A 46 8.52 -5.04 7.19
C TRP A 46 8.25 -4.92 5.70
N LEU A 47 7.20 -4.22 5.36
CA LEU A 47 6.69 -4.16 3.99
C LEU A 47 6.63 -2.72 3.50
N THR A 48 6.92 -2.54 2.22
CA THR A 48 6.73 -1.26 1.54
C THR A 48 5.73 -1.47 0.42
N ILE A 49 4.71 -0.62 0.37
CA ILE A 49 3.77 -0.62 -0.73
C ILE A 49 4.36 0.23 -1.84
N ILE A 50 4.55 -0.36 -3.01
CA ILE A 50 5.11 0.33 -4.16
C ILE A 50 4.08 0.41 -5.28
N ARG A 51 4.12 1.51 -6.03
CA ARG A 51 3.28 1.68 -7.21
C ARG A 51 4.07 1.25 -8.43
N ASN A 52 3.57 0.26 -9.17
CA ASN A 52 4.22 -0.26 -10.37
C ASN A 52 3.87 0.52 -11.62
N LYS A 53 2.72 1.16 -11.63
CA LYS A 53 2.21 1.86 -12.79
C LYS A 53 1.69 3.23 -12.38
N LYS A 54 2.17 4.26 -13.06
CA LYS A 54 1.71 5.63 -12.82
C LYS A 54 0.27 5.79 -13.25
N ASP A 55 -0.46 6.61 -12.49
CA ASP A 55 -1.80 7.01 -12.86
C ASP A 55 -1.68 8.17 -13.86
N HIS A 56 -2.04 7.92 -15.11
CA HIS A 56 -1.93 8.91 -16.18
C HIS A 56 -3.22 9.71 -16.40
N CYS A 57 -4.23 9.50 -15.60
CA CYS A 57 -5.46 10.25 -15.72
C CYS A 57 -5.28 11.67 -15.18
N ARG A 58 -6.09 12.59 -15.67
CA ARG A 58 -5.95 14.02 -15.37
C ARG A 58 -7.05 14.54 -14.44
N ARG A 59 -7.62 13.67 -13.64
CA ARG A 59 -8.60 14.09 -12.66
C ARG A 59 -7.91 14.72 -11.47
N ARG A 60 -8.63 15.56 -10.73
CA ARG A 60 -8.13 16.10 -9.49
C ARG A 60 -7.78 14.94 -8.54
N PRO A 61 -6.61 14.97 -7.90
CA PRO A 61 -6.24 13.90 -6.98
C PRO A 61 -7.26 13.71 -5.86
N PHE A 62 -7.56 12.46 -5.55
CA PHE A 62 -8.49 12.12 -4.48
C PHE A 62 -8.01 10.85 -3.77
N ALA A 63 -8.50 10.65 -2.56
CA ALA A 63 -8.18 9.46 -1.78
C ALA A 63 -9.02 8.28 -2.27
N GLU A 64 -8.36 7.17 -2.55
CA GLU A 64 -9.03 5.96 -3.01
C GLU A 64 -8.52 4.76 -2.22
N THR A 65 -9.40 3.80 -1.98
CA THR A 65 -9.07 2.59 -1.24
C THR A 65 -8.59 1.51 -2.19
N PHE A 66 -7.48 0.87 -1.82
CA PHE A 66 -6.93 -0.26 -2.56
C PHE A 66 -6.72 -1.44 -1.63
N THR A 67 -6.73 -2.63 -2.19
CA THR A 67 -6.46 -3.87 -1.44
C THR A 67 -5.47 -4.71 -2.24
N VAL A 68 -4.40 -5.13 -1.58
CA VAL A 68 -3.39 -5.99 -2.19
C VAL A 68 -3.31 -7.31 -1.42
N PRO A 69 -3.04 -8.43 -2.12
CA PRO A 69 -2.92 -9.71 -1.44
C PRO A 69 -1.66 -9.77 -0.58
N LEU A 70 -1.77 -10.46 0.56
CA LEU A 70 -0.65 -10.71 1.44
C LEU A 70 -0.10 -12.11 1.15
N MET A 71 1.20 -12.20 0.92
CA MET A 71 1.85 -13.48 0.67
C MET A 71 1.66 -14.42 1.85
N GLU A 72 1.43 -15.69 1.55
CA GLU A 72 1.15 -16.71 2.57
C GLU A 72 2.23 -16.75 3.65
N GLU A 73 3.49 -16.64 3.27
CA GLU A 73 4.62 -16.68 4.20
C GLU A 73 4.65 -15.53 5.20
N LEU A 74 3.90 -14.47 4.93
CA LEU A 74 3.84 -13.29 5.81
C LEU A 74 2.62 -13.31 6.75
N ARG A 75 1.72 -14.25 6.55
CA ARG A 75 0.50 -14.35 7.37
C ARG A 75 0.86 -14.72 8.81
N GLY A 76 0.12 -14.13 9.74
CA GLY A 76 0.33 -14.38 11.16
C GLY A 76 1.49 -13.62 11.78
N LYS A 77 2.24 -12.84 11.00
CA LYS A 77 3.33 -12.02 11.50
C LYS A 77 2.87 -10.60 11.79
N LYS A 78 3.58 -9.92 12.68
CA LYS A 78 3.36 -8.50 12.88
C LYS A 78 3.84 -7.77 11.63
N LEU A 79 2.97 -7.00 11.01
CA LEU A 79 3.29 -6.26 9.79
C LEU A 79 3.66 -4.82 10.10
N VAL A 80 4.80 -4.38 9.60
CA VAL A 80 5.26 -3.00 9.73
C VAL A 80 5.31 -2.40 8.32
N ILE A 81 4.53 -1.35 8.12
CA ILE A 81 4.49 -0.67 6.82
C ILE A 81 5.45 0.51 6.86
N THR A 82 6.42 0.52 5.96
CA THR A 82 7.48 1.52 5.94
C THR A 82 7.13 2.78 5.16
N ASN A 83 6.00 2.80 4.46
CA ASN A 83 5.58 3.95 3.69
C ASN A 83 5.31 5.17 4.57
N PRO A 84 5.60 6.39 4.09
CA PRO A 84 5.17 7.58 4.80
C PRO A 84 3.65 7.65 4.81
N LYS A 85 3.08 8.16 5.90
CA LYS A 85 1.63 8.33 5.99
C LYS A 85 1.20 9.52 5.15
N GLY A 86 0.20 9.30 4.30
CA GLY A 86 -0.41 10.38 3.55
C GLY A 86 -1.54 11.03 4.33
N LYS A 87 -1.82 12.29 4.02
CA LYS A 87 -3.06 12.90 4.47
C LYS A 87 -4.18 12.40 3.56
N SER A 88 -5.20 11.86 4.17
CA SER A 88 -6.39 11.44 3.43
C SER A 88 -7.52 12.44 3.70
N PRO A 89 -8.19 12.95 2.66
CA PRO A 89 -9.36 13.80 2.87
C PRO A 89 -10.47 13.11 3.67
N LEU A 90 -10.46 11.79 3.68
CA LEU A 90 -11.46 11.02 4.44
C LEU A 90 -11.21 11.02 5.95
N LEU A 91 -10.02 11.41 6.37
CA LEU A 91 -9.61 11.38 7.77
C LEU A 91 -9.53 12.77 8.40
N ASN A 92 -9.85 13.78 7.65
CA ASN A 92 -9.84 15.18 8.15
C ASN A 92 -11.20 15.55 8.69
#